data_c2732b7a98cf8dcc7fdf62797426721c
#
_entry.id   c2732b7a98cf8dcc7fdf62797426721c
#
_cell.length_a   1.000
_cell.length_b   1.000
_cell.length_c   1.000
_cell.angle_alpha   90.00
_cell.angle_beta   90.00
_cell.angle_gamma   90.00
#
_symmetry.space_group_name_H-M   'P 1'
#
loop_
_entity.id
_entity.type
_entity.pdbx_description
1 polymer ?
#
loop_
_entity_poly.entity_id
_entity_poly.type
_entity_poly.pdbx_seq_one_letter_code
_entity_poly.pdbx_strand_id
1 'polypeptide(L)'
;MEINETIILDDRGFVKINGDEAKSFLQNIVTNDIEKITDSLTLFSSIFTPQGKYLYEFFILKFEDGYLLECEKKVTSEIIKIFNFYKLRTKVNLIDVSKKYTNIIISAEKFKEITKTPHMEGLTLPCEVGSTLSCENERIYVDPRNKNLGAKIISKIENTENIIKKLNLKKIDKKNYYEKSFVLGIPQLNLTKLKDKIFGIENNLDELGGIDFKKGCYICQENTSRIKLRNKLRRRILPVKKISGEIYENDIIKYKDMEIGKIVIDKPYSFGLIKVVDPDIKEFINIELSCGTSKVKILKPEWIV
;
A
#
# COMPACT_ATOMS: atom_id res chain seq x y z
N MET A 1 10.64 -14.65 3.73
CA MET A 1 9.54 -15.62 3.92
C MET A 1 9.80 -16.77 2.97
N GLU A 2 9.95 -17.96 3.53
CA GLU A 2 10.16 -19.21 2.78
C GLU A 2 8.86 -19.68 2.12
N ILE A 3 8.93 -20.65 1.20
CA ILE A 3 7.77 -21.10 0.41
C ILE A 3 6.61 -21.62 1.25
N ASN A 4 6.92 -22.28 2.39
CA ASN A 4 5.92 -22.85 3.30
C ASN A 4 5.67 -21.99 4.55
N GLU A 5 6.14 -20.75 4.56
CA GLU A 5 5.83 -19.80 5.63
C GLU A 5 4.62 -18.93 5.27
N THR A 6 3.90 -18.54 6.31
CA THR A 6 2.75 -17.63 6.19
C THR A 6 2.66 -16.64 7.34
N ILE A 7 2.08 -15.50 7.08
CA ILE A 7 1.84 -14.43 8.04
C ILE A 7 0.37 -14.06 8.00
N ILE A 8 -0.25 -13.92 9.17
CA ILE A 8 -1.61 -13.40 9.29
C ILE A 8 -1.54 -11.92 9.62
N LEU A 9 -2.16 -11.08 8.80
CA LEU A 9 -2.29 -9.64 9.05
C LEU A 9 -3.68 -9.33 9.62
N ASP A 10 -3.79 -9.36 10.93
CA ASP A 10 -5.01 -9.09 11.73
C ASP A 10 -5.30 -7.59 11.91
N ASP A 11 -4.36 -6.74 11.48
CA ASP A 11 -4.40 -5.28 11.52
C ASP A 11 -4.83 -4.65 10.18
N ARG A 12 -5.32 -5.46 9.24
CA ARG A 12 -5.98 -4.99 8.00
C ARG A 12 -7.50 -4.94 8.18
N GLY A 13 -8.09 -3.92 7.57
CA GLY A 13 -9.53 -3.71 7.54
C GLY A 13 -10.09 -3.83 6.13
N PHE A 14 -11.39 -4.11 6.04
CA PHE A 14 -12.07 -4.39 4.77
C PHE A 14 -13.38 -3.63 4.68
N VAL A 15 -13.59 -2.93 3.56
CA VAL A 15 -14.85 -2.26 3.24
C VAL A 15 -15.43 -2.88 1.98
N LYS A 16 -16.62 -3.49 2.08
CA LYS A 16 -17.40 -3.90 0.92
C LYS A 16 -18.10 -2.68 0.33
N ILE A 17 -17.98 -2.51 -0.99
CA ILE A 17 -18.55 -1.41 -1.75
C ILE A 17 -19.38 -2.00 -2.87
N ASN A 18 -20.70 -1.84 -2.83
CA ASN A 18 -21.60 -2.36 -3.85
C ASN A 18 -22.74 -1.37 -4.17
N GLY A 19 -23.54 -1.69 -5.17
CA GLY A 19 -24.62 -0.87 -5.71
C GLY A 19 -24.38 -0.50 -7.17
N ASP A 20 -25.43 -0.09 -7.87
CA ASP A 20 -25.42 0.12 -9.32
C ASP A 20 -24.36 1.14 -9.79
N GLU A 21 -24.05 2.11 -8.94
CA GLU A 21 -23.12 3.19 -9.24
C GLU A 21 -21.75 3.02 -8.53
N ALA A 22 -21.46 1.86 -7.93
CA ALA A 22 -20.22 1.64 -7.17
C ALA A 22 -18.96 1.85 -8.02
N LYS A 23 -18.96 1.41 -9.28
CA LYS A 23 -17.85 1.56 -10.22
C LYS A 23 -17.57 3.02 -10.55
N SER A 24 -18.59 3.75 -11.00
CA SER A 24 -18.47 5.16 -11.35
C SER A 24 -18.12 6.04 -10.15
N PHE A 25 -18.69 5.73 -8.99
CA PHE A 25 -18.35 6.40 -7.75
C PHE A 25 -16.86 6.25 -7.41
N LEU A 26 -16.33 5.04 -7.38
CA LEU A 26 -14.90 4.80 -7.13
C LEU A 26 -14.03 5.48 -8.20
N GLN A 27 -14.41 5.38 -9.48
CA GLN A 27 -13.67 6.00 -10.59
C GLN A 27 -13.48 7.50 -10.38
N ASN A 28 -14.45 8.19 -9.82
CA ASN A 28 -14.42 9.65 -9.62
C ASN A 28 -13.60 10.10 -8.40
N ILE A 29 -13.32 9.21 -7.43
CA ILE A 29 -12.71 9.64 -6.17
C ILE A 29 -11.33 9.04 -5.90
N VAL A 30 -10.98 7.88 -6.48
CA VAL A 30 -9.70 7.22 -6.21
C VAL A 30 -8.67 7.55 -7.30
N THR A 31 -7.40 7.41 -6.98
CA THR A 31 -6.29 7.83 -7.84
C THR A 31 -5.98 6.87 -8.99
N ASN A 32 -6.40 5.60 -8.89
CA ASN A 32 -6.15 4.59 -9.93
C ASN A 32 -7.40 4.33 -10.78
N ASP A 33 -7.24 3.72 -11.93
CA ASP A 33 -8.29 3.49 -12.92
C ASP A 33 -9.10 2.23 -12.60
N ILE A 34 -10.31 2.41 -12.05
CA ILE A 34 -11.22 1.31 -11.66
C ILE A 34 -11.70 0.50 -12.87
N GLU A 35 -11.66 1.07 -14.09
CA GLU A 35 -12.00 0.33 -15.31
C GLU A 35 -11.08 -0.87 -15.54
N LYS A 36 -9.85 -0.83 -15.02
CA LYS A 36 -8.86 -1.91 -15.12
C LYS A 36 -9.10 -3.07 -14.17
N ILE A 37 -9.96 -2.91 -13.14
CA ILE A 37 -10.25 -3.98 -12.20
C ILE A 37 -11.05 -5.07 -12.88
N THR A 38 -10.51 -6.28 -12.85
CA THR A 38 -11.15 -7.50 -13.32
C THR A 38 -11.11 -8.57 -12.22
N ASP A 39 -11.68 -9.73 -12.48
CA ASP A 39 -11.54 -10.88 -11.57
C ASP A 39 -10.08 -11.37 -11.43
N SER A 40 -9.22 -10.97 -12.37
CA SER A 40 -7.79 -11.34 -12.41
C SER A 40 -6.83 -10.17 -12.10
N LEU A 41 -7.33 -8.98 -11.76
CA LEU A 41 -6.47 -7.82 -11.47
C LEU A 41 -6.98 -7.01 -10.27
N THR A 42 -6.13 -6.91 -9.24
CA THR A 42 -6.29 -6.05 -8.07
C THR A 42 -5.44 -4.80 -8.23
N LEU A 43 -5.96 -3.65 -7.83
CA LEU A 43 -5.26 -2.38 -7.89
C LEU A 43 -4.85 -1.88 -6.51
N PHE A 44 -3.71 -1.21 -6.44
CA PHE A 44 -3.35 -0.30 -5.36
C PHE A 44 -3.83 1.10 -5.72
N SER A 45 -4.38 1.83 -4.77
CA SER A 45 -4.94 3.17 -5.00
C SER A 45 -4.92 4.01 -3.73
N SER A 46 -5.30 5.26 -3.87
CA SER A 46 -5.35 6.22 -2.77
C SER A 46 -6.52 7.18 -2.95
N ILE A 47 -6.84 7.93 -1.91
CA ILE A 47 -7.70 9.12 -1.96
C ILE A 47 -6.92 10.30 -1.40
N PHE A 48 -7.10 11.48 -2.01
CA PHE A 48 -6.43 12.72 -1.64
C PHE A 48 -7.45 13.79 -1.23
N THR A 49 -6.97 14.86 -0.60
CA THR A 49 -7.75 16.09 -0.46
C THR A 49 -7.91 16.78 -1.83
N PRO A 50 -8.85 17.72 -2.01
CA PRO A 50 -8.93 18.53 -3.23
C PRO A 50 -7.63 19.25 -3.61
N GLN A 51 -6.76 19.51 -2.64
CA GLN A 51 -5.44 20.13 -2.84
C GLN A 51 -4.34 19.13 -3.22
N GLY A 52 -4.66 17.83 -3.33
CA GLY A 52 -3.70 16.76 -3.66
C GLY A 52 -2.88 16.24 -2.48
N LYS A 53 -3.28 16.57 -1.24
CA LYS A 53 -2.65 15.99 -0.05
C LYS A 53 -3.13 14.56 0.17
N TYR A 54 -2.20 13.70 0.61
CA TYR A 54 -2.46 12.31 0.96
C TYR A 54 -3.48 12.21 2.11
N LEU A 55 -4.47 11.34 1.94
CA LEU A 55 -5.42 10.99 3.00
C LEU A 55 -5.26 9.52 3.41
N TYR A 56 -5.56 8.60 2.51
CA TYR A 56 -5.51 7.16 2.74
C TYR A 56 -5.13 6.41 1.48
N GLU A 57 -4.51 5.24 1.65
CA GLU A 57 -4.22 4.28 0.59
C GLU A 57 -4.88 2.93 0.90
N PHE A 58 -5.16 2.16 -0.13
CA PHE A 58 -5.87 0.90 -0.04
C PHE A 58 -5.68 0.07 -1.31
N PHE A 59 -5.97 -1.22 -1.21
CA PHE A 59 -6.14 -2.09 -2.37
C PHE A 59 -7.62 -2.17 -2.72
N ILE A 60 -7.92 -2.30 -4.01
CA ILE A 60 -9.28 -2.49 -4.52
C ILE A 60 -9.29 -3.69 -5.44
N LEU A 61 -10.21 -4.61 -5.20
CA LEU A 61 -10.39 -5.81 -6.01
C LEU A 61 -11.87 -6.07 -6.27
N LYS A 62 -12.15 -6.84 -7.33
CA LYS A 62 -13.49 -7.33 -7.61
C LYS A 62 -13.93 -8.31 -6.53
N PHE A 63 -15.15 -8.15 -6.02
CA PHE A 63 -15.64 -8.98 -4.92
C PHE A 63 -17.15 -9.07 -4.95
N GLU A 64 -17.67 -10.30 -5.09
CA GLU A 64 -19.11 -10.55 -5.20
C GLU A 64 -19.78 -9.61 -6.24
N ASP A 65 -20.83 -8.91 -5.84
CA ASP A 65 -21.61 -7.94 -6.62
C ASP A 65 -20.99 -6.53 -6.69
N GLY A 66 -19.72 -6.37 -6.26
CA GLY A 66 -19.08 -5.06 -6.19
C GLY A 66 -17.57 -5.13 -6.05
N TYR A 67 -17.07 -4.41 -5.06
CA TYR A 67 -15.63 -4.28 -4.77
C TYR A 67 -15.36 -4.51 -3.29
N LEU A 68 -14.17 -5.01 -2.99
CA LEU A 68 -13.61 -5.04 -1.64
C LEU A 68 -12.42 -4.09 -1.60
N LEU A 69 -12.43 -3.20 -0.62
CA LEU A 69 -11.31 -2.32 -0.33
C LEU A 69 -10.60 -2.87 0.90
N GLU A 70 -9.27 -3.03 0.82
CA GLU A 70 -8.41 -3.41 1.93
C GLU A 70 -7.53 -2.24 2.35
N CYS A 71 -7.55 -1.89 3.62
CA CYS A 71 -6.77 -0.78 4.18
C CYS A 71 -6.18 -1.13 5.57
N GLU A 72 -5.48 -0.20 6.19
CA GLU A 72 -5.12 -0.31 7.61
C GLU A 72 -6.40 -0.31 8.46
N LYS A 73 -6.58 -1.30 9.33
CA LYS A 73 -7.86 -1.51 10.07
C LYS A 73 -8.32 -0.29 10.87
N LYS A 74 -7.39 0.42 11.48
CA LYS A 74 -7.70 1.60 12.31
C LYS A 74 -8.30 2.78 11.54
N VAL A 75 -8.16 2.82 10.19
CA VAL A 75 -8.69 3.91 9.36
C VAL A 75 -9.97 3.55 8.61
N THR A 76 -10.47 2.32 8.74
CA THR A 76 -11.65 1.83 8.02
C THR A 76 -12.85 2.76 8.20
N SER A 77 -13.15 3.16 9.43
CA SER A 77 -14.28 4.04 9.74
C SER A 77 -14.11 5.45 9.16
N GLU A 78 -12.87 5.95 9.08
CA GLU A 78 -12.59 7.27 8.51
C GLU A 78 -12.71 7.24 6.97
N ILE A 79 -12.26 6.17 6.32
CA ILE A 79 -12.45 5.97 4.88
C ILE A 79 -13.95 5.94 4.55
N ILE A 80 -14.75 5.17 5.32
CA ILE A 80 -16.20 5.11 5.13
C ILE A 80 -16.83 6.49 5.31
N LYS A 81 -16.41 7.29 6.30
CA LYS A 81 -16.91 8.67 6.50
C LYS A 81 -16.62 9.56 5.29
N ILE A 82 -15.38 9.53 4.77
CA ILE A 82 -14.99 10.30 3.60
C ILE A 82 -15.76 9.86 2.36
N PHE A 83 -15.89 8.55 2.14
CA PHE A 83 -16.65 8.03 1.01
C PHE A 83 -18.13 8.42 1.11
N ASN A 84 -18.73 8.37 2.29
CA ASN A 84 -20.11 8.85 2.50
C ASN A 84 -20.25 10.37 2.25
N PHE A 85 -19.24 11.17 2.57
CA PHE A 85 -19.23 12.59 2.26
C PHE A 85 -19.26 12.84 0.74
N TYR A 86 -18.48 12.08 -0.05
CA TYR A 86 -18.48 12.20 -1.51
C TYR A 86 -19.63 11.47 -2.21
N LYS A 87 -20.27 10.50 -1.52
CA LYS A 87 -21.33 9.69 -2.09
C LYS A 87 -22.57 10.52 -2.52
N LEU A 88 -22.93 11.55 -1.74
CA LEU A 88 -24.10 12.38 -1.97
C LEU A 88 -25.38 11.53 -2.23
N ARG A 89 -25.92 11.58 -3.47
CA ARG A 89 -27.12 10.84 -3.91
C ARG A 89 -26.79 9.54 -4.66
N THR A 90 -25.51 9.19 -4.80
CA THR A 90 -25.07 8.00 -5.55
C THR A 90 -25.56 6.71 -4.88
N LYS A 91 -26.07 5.78 -5.69
CA LYS A 91 -26.59 4.47 -5.23
C LYS A 91 -25.44 3.50 -4.90
N VAL A 92 -24.77 3.74 -3.81
CA VAL A 92 -23.62 2.93 -3.32
C VAL A 92 -23.80 2.60 -1.86
N ASN A 93 -23.50 1.36 -1.47
CA ASN A 93 -23.45 0.90 -0.09
C ASN A 93 -21.98 0.72 0.32
N LEU A 94 -21.65 1.16 1.52
CA LEU A 94 -20.32 1.09 2.13
C LEU A 94 -20.45 0.32 3.45
N ILE A 95 -19.91 -0.87 3.52
CA ILE A 95 -20.11 -1.79 4.65
C ILE A 95 -18.75 -2.20 5.20
N ASP A 96 -18.50 -1.92 6.49
CA ASP A 96 -17.33 -2.45 7.19
C ASP A 96 -17.50 -3.96 7.43
N VAL A 97 -16.68 -4.74 6.76
CA VAL A 97 -16.64 -6.21 6.88
C VAL A 97 -15.36 -6.72 7.54
N SER A 98 -14.59 -5.84 8.18
CA SER A 98 -13.29 -6.15 8.81
C SER A 98 -13.36 -7.24 9.88
N LYS A 99 -14.53 -7.46 10.49
CA LYS A 99 -14.74 -8.55 11.46
C LYS A 99 -14.94 -9.92 10.80
N LYS A 100 -15.15 -9.97 9.49
CA LYS A 100 -15.43 -11.21 8.75
C LYS A 100 -14.19 -11.76 8.04
N TYR A 101 -13.26 -10.89 7.64
CA TYR A 101 -12.13 -11.23 6.77
C TYR A 101 -10.79 -10.96 7.42
N THR A 102 -9.78 -11.67 6.95
CA THR A 102 -8.36 -11.46 7.30
C THR A 102 -7.49 -11.67 6.08
N ASN A 103 -6.24 -11.23 6.15
CA ASN A 103 -5.22 -11.48 5.15
C ASN A 103 -4.24 -12.55 5.64
N ILE A 104 -4.01 -13.54 4.78
CA ILE A 104 -2.96 -14.55 4.92
C ILE A 104 -1.91 -14.23 3.84
N ILE A 105 -0.70 -13.93 4.24
CA ILE A 105 0.40 -13.64 3.32
C ILE A 105 1.15 -14.93 2.99
N ILE A 106 1.38 -15.17 1.70
CA ILE A 106 2.19 -16.27 1.19
C ILE A 106 3.32 -15.73 0.31
N SER A 107 4.38 -16.52 0.12
CA SER A 107 5.47 -16.15 -0.78
C SER A 107 5.00 -16.12 -2.24
N ALA A 108 5.74 -15.40 -3.09
CA ALA A 108 5.49 -15.40 -4.54
C ALA A 108 5.67 -16.79 -5.15
N GLU A 109 6.59 -17.59 -4.60
CA GLU A 109 6.84 -18.98 -4.99
C GLU A 109 5.63 -19.87 -4.66
N LYS A 110 5.06 -19.71 -3.46
CA LYS A 110 3.84 -20.44 -3.06
C LYS A 110 2.64 -20.06 -3.92
N PHE A 111 2.50 -18.78 -4.26
CA PHE A 111 1.46 -18.34 -5.20
C PHE A 111 1.59 -19.07 -6.56
N LYS A 112 2.81 -19.15 -7.12
CA LYS A 112 3.07 -19.89 -8.36
C LYS A 112 2.77 -21.39 -8.23
N GLU A 113 3.06 -22.00 -7.10
CA GLU A 113 2.73 -23.40 -6.82
C GLU A 113 1.22 -23.63 -6.86
N ILE A 114 0.44 -22.78 -6.17
CA ILE A 114 -1.03 -22.87 -6.13
C ILE A 114 -1.63 -22.72 -7.52
N THR A 115 -1.11 -21.78 -8.33
CA THR A 115 -1.64 -21.51 -9.69
C THR A 115 -1.31 -22.61 -10.71
N LYS A 116 -0.39 -23.54 -10.41
CA LYS A 116 -0.01 -24.66 -11.29
C LYS A 116 -0.72 -25.98 -10.99
N THR A 117 -1.58 -26.04 -9.96
CA THR A 117 -2.27 -27.29 -9.58
C THR A 117 -3.39 -27.65 -10.59
N PRO A 118 -3.66 -28.98 -10.85
CA PRO A 118 -4.58 -29.43 -11.89
C PRO A 118 -6.03 -28.93 -11.77
N HIS A 119 -6.49 -28.55 -10.59
CA HIS A 119 -7.82 -27.93 -10.39
C HIS A 119 -7.90 -26.50 -10.96
N MET A 120 -6.82 -25.98 -11.51
CA MET A 120 -6.67 -24.64 -12.11
C MET A 120 -6.02 -24.73 -13.49
N GLU A 121 -6.05 -25.89 -14.14
CA GLU A 121 -5.57 -26.10 -15.50
C GLU A 121 -6.28 -25.15 -16.47
N GLY A 122 -5.51 -24.33 -17.15
CA GLY A 122 -5.95 -23.29 -18.07
C GLY A 122 -5.78 -21.85 -17.57
N LEU A 123 -5.52 -21.63 -16.27
CA LEU A 123 -5.24 -20.32 -15.68
C LEU A 123 -3.76 -20.23 -15.27
N THR A 124 -2.86 -20.17 -16.22
CA THR A 124 -1.49 -19.69 -15.97
C THR A 124 -1.55 -18.17 -15.77
N LEU A 125 -1.88 -17.74 -14.55
CA LEU A 125 -1.75 -16.34 -14.19
C LEU A 125 -0.26 -16.01 -14.08
N PRO A 126 0.22 -14.99 -14.78
CA PRO A 126 1.57 -14.51 -14.59
C PRO A 126 1.71 -14.04 -13.14
N CYS A 127 2.83 -14.34 -12.49
CA CYS A 127 3.13 -13.82 -11.14
C CYS A 127 3.57 -12.36 -11.25
N GLU A 128 2.70 -11.54 -11.86
CA GLU A 128 2.86 -10.09 -11.99
C GLU A 128 2.16 -9.37 -10.84
N VAL A 129 2.57 -8.13 -10.60
CA VAL A 129 1.92 -7.31 -9.56
C VAL A 129 0.44 -7.12 -9.87
N GLY A 130 -0.41 -7.26 -8.87
CA GLY A 130 -1.85 -7.14 -9.01
C GLY A 130 -2.59 -8.38 -9.53
N SER A 131 -1.89 -9.40 -10.08
CA SER A 131 -2.53 -10.64 -10.55
C SER A 131 -3.40 -11.25 -9.46
N THR A 132 -4.66 -11.54 -9.78
CA THR A 132 -5.68 -12.00 -8.83
C THR A 132 -6.24 -13.34 -9.25
N LEU A 133 -6.49 -14.22 -8.30
CA LEU A 133 -7.15 -15.51 -8.45
C LEU A 133 -8.38 -15.56 -7.54
N SER A 134 -9.49 -16.01 -8.08
CA SER A 134 -10.72 -16.27 -7.33
C SER A 134 -10.87 -17.77 -7.09
N CYS A 135 -10.97 -18.18 -5.84
CA CYS A 135 -11.19 -19.55 -5.42
C CYS A 135 -12.39 -19.58 -4.49
N GLU A 136 -13.48 -20.21 -4.88
CA GLU A 136 -14.71 -20.35 -4.07
C GLU A 136 -15.05 -19.12 -3.22
N ASN A 137 -14.52 -19.06 -1.99
CA ASN A 137 -14.77 -18.00 -1.00
C ASN A 137 -13.55 -17.11 -0.74
N GLU A 138 -12.42 -17.34 -1.41
CA GLU A 138 -11.16 -16.61 -1.24
C GLU A 138 -10.83 -15.78 -2.48
N ARG A 139 -10.06 -14.72 -2.24
CA ARG A 139 -9.39 -13.93 -3.28
C ARG A 139 -7.90 -13.93 -2.99
N ILE A 140 -7.10 -14.32 -3.96
CA ILE A 140 -5.64 -14.37 -3.84
C ILE A 140 -5.07 -13.40 -4.85
N TYR A 141 -4.25 -12.44 -4.42
CA TYR A 141 -3.61 -11.51 -5.32
C TYR A 141 -2.15 -11.23 -4.93
N VAL A 142 -1.30 -11.05 -5.93
CA VAL A 142 0.08 -10.58 -5.74
C VAL A 142 0.05 -9.10 -5.38
N ASP A 143 0.86 -8.68 -4.39
CA ASP A 143 0.87 -7.27 -3.96
C ASP A 143 1.18 -6.33 -5.15
N PRO A 144 0.24 -5.43 -5.52
CA PRO A 144 0.40 -4.57 -6.69
C PRO A 144 1.59 -3.61 -6.61
N ARG A 145 2.10 -3.33 -5.40
CA ARG A 145 3.20 -2.39 -5.19
C ARG A 145 4.56 -3.03 -5.45
N ASN A 146 4.71 -4.30 -5.09
CA ASN A 146 5.96 -5.04 -5.28
C ASN A 146 5.74 -6.54 -5.06
N LYS A 147 6.03 -7.36 -6.07
CA LYS A 147 5.90 -8.83 -6.00
C LYS A 147 6.72 -9.46 -4.88
N ASN A 148 7.80 -8.82 -4.45
CA ASN A 148 8.63 -9.31 -3.35
C ASN A 148 7.89 -9.28 -2.00
N LEU A 149 6.78 -8.55 -1.86
CA LEU A 149 5.90 -8.64 -0.70
C LEU A 149 5.06 -9.93 -0.67
N GLY A 150 5.09 -10.71 -1.76
CA GLY A 150 4.34 -11.96 -1.89
C GLY A 150 2.92 -11.73 -2.36
N ALA A 151 2.06 -12.72 -2.08
CA ALA A 151 0.64 -12.66 -2.39
C ALA A 151 -0.20 -12.67 -1.10
N LYS A 152 -1.38 -12.09 -1.19
CA LYS A 152 -2.35 -12.02 -0.09
C LYS A 152 -3.54 -12.90 -0.42
N ILE A 153 -3.93 -13.75 0.51
CA ILE A 153 -5.18 -14.51 0.49
C ILE A 153 -6.16 -13.78 1.41
N ILE A 154 -7.20 -13.20 0.84
CA ILE A 154 -8.32 -12.67 1.61
C ILE A 154 -9.29 -13.83 1.85
N SER A 155 -9.51 -14.16 3.10
CA SER A 155 -10.37 -15.25 3.53
C SER A 155 -11.23 -14.85 4.71
N LYS A 156 -12.35 -15.55 4.91
CA LYS A 156 -13.09 -15.45 6.16
C LYS A 156 -12.22 -15.92 7.32
N ILE A 157 -12.32 -15.24 8.45
CA ILE A 157 -11.52 -15.53 9.65
C ILE A 157 -11.69 -17.00 10.08
N GLU A 158 -12.90 -17.54 10.00
CA GLU A 158 -13.23 -18.93 10.34
C GLU A 158 -12.50 -19.96 9.47
N ASN A 159 -12.14 -19.62 8.22
CA ASN A 159 -11.48 -20.52 7.27
C ASN A 159 -9.95 -20.47 7.36
N THR A 160 -9.38 -19.53 8.11
CA THR A 160 -7.94 -19.28 8.15
C THR A 160 -7.11 -20.52 8.48
N GLU A 161 -7.47 -21.24 9.54
CA GLU A 161 -6.74 -22.44 9.96
C GLU A 161 -6.83 -23.58 8.94
N ASN A 162 -7.98 -23.72 8.30
CA ASN A 162 -8.19 -24.74 7.26
C ASN A 162 -7.30 -24.45 6.03
N ILE A 163 -7.21 -23.19 5.59
CA ILE A 163 -6.34 -22.77 4.48
C ILE A 163 -4.89 -23.05 4.81
N ILE A 164 -4.43 -22.69 6.00
CA ILE A 164 -3.06 -22.90 6.45
C ILE A 164 -2.69 -24.38 6.44
N LYS A 165 -3.59 -25.24 6.92
CA LYS A 165 -3.42 -26.71 6.89
C LYS A 165 -3.42 -27.24 5.45
N LYS A 166 -4.39 -26.84 4.63
CA LYS A 166 -4.54 -27.29 3.23
C LYS A 166 -3.31 -26.96 2.39
N LEU A 167 -2.72 -25.80 2.62
CA LEU A 167 -1.53 -25.33 1.90
C LEU A 167 -0.22 -25.72 2.57
N ASN A 168 -0.27 -26.50 3.67
CA ASN A 168 0.90 -26.92 4.46
C ASN A 168 1.81 -25.76 4.85
N LEU A 169 1.24 -24.70 5.45
CA LEU A 169 1.94 -23.49 5.80
C LEU A 169 2.27 -23.42 7.29
N LYS A 170 3.44 -22.86 7.62
CA LYS A 170 3.89 -22.57 8.98
C LYS A 170 3.73 -21.09 9.27
N LYS A 171 3.01 -20.73 10.32
CA LYS A 171 2.86 -19.35 10.77
C LYS A 171 4.18 -18.78 11.29
N ILE A 172 4.52 -17.56 10.83
CA ILE A 172 5.61 -16.75 11.36
C ILE A 172 5.09 -15.38 11.79
N ASP A 173 5.91 -14.61 12.52
CA ASP A 173 5.53 -13.30 13.04
C ASP A 173 5.33 -12.29 11.91
N LYS A 174 4.26 -11.49 11.99
CA LYS A 174 3.95 -10.40 11.05
C LYS A 174 5.03 -9.31 11.00
N LYS A 175 5.89 -9.22 12.00
CA LYS A 175 7.07 -8.35 11.99
C LYS A 175 7.93 -8.60 10.75
N ASN A 176 8.09 -9.85 10.32
CA ASN A 176 8.87 -10.20 9.12
C ASN A 176 8.31 -9.56 7.84
N TYR A 177 6.98 -9.45 7.72
CA TYR A 177 6.35 -8.79 6.58
C TYR A 177 6.61 -7.28 6.59
N TYR A 178 6.44 -6.64 7.73
CA TYR A 178 6.65 -5.19 7.86
C TYR A 178 8.11 -4.79 7.75
N GLU A 179 9.02 -5.62 8.25
CA GLU A 179 10.47 -5.44 8.11
C GLU A 179 10.90 -5.51 6.63
N LYS A 180 10.38 -6.51 5.90
CA LYS A 180 10.58 -6.62 4.46
C LYS A 180 10.00 -5.42 3.71
N SER A 181 8.80 -4.98 4.05
CA SER A 181 8.16 -3.80 3.48
C SER A 181 8.99 -2.53 3.72
N PHE A 182 9.54 -2.38 4.91
CA PHE A 182 10.44 -1.26 5.25
C PHE A 182 11.67 -1.24 4.35
N VAL A 183 12.36 -2.39 4.20
CA VAL A 183 13.55 -2.50 3.32
C VAL A 183 13.19 -2.18 1.86
N LEU A 184 12.02 -2.58 1.40
CA LEU A 184 11.52 -2.25 0.06
C LEU A 184 11.07 -0.78 -0.08
N GLY A 185 11.12 0.02 0.99
CA GLY A 185 10.73 1.42 0.97
C GLY A 185 9.23 1.67 0.90
N ILE A 186 8.41 0.71 1.35
CA ILE A 186 6.95 0.76 1.28
C ILE A 186 6.39 0.91 2.70
N PRO A 187 5.98 2.10 3.13
CA PRO A 187 5.38 2.29 4.45
C PRO A 187 4.02 1.60 4.52
N GLN A 188 3.71 0.93 5.65
CA GLN A 188 2.47 0.20 5.83
C GLN A 188 1.80 0.43 7.19
N LEU A 189 2.54 0.95 8.16
CA LEU A 189 2.05 1.19 9.51
C LEU A 189 2.11 2.67 9.85
N ASN A 190 1.12 3.13 10.61
CA ASN A 190 1.02 4.51 11.07
C ASN A 190 0.94 5.55 9.94
N LEU A 191 0.35 5.18 8.81
CA LEU A 191 0.17 6.05 7.64
C LEU A 191 -0.69 7.29 7.94
N THR A 192 -1.50 7.25 9.00
CA THR A 192 -2.24 8.43 9.51
C THR A 192 -1.33 9.60 9.85
N LYS A 193 -0.04 9.36 10.16
CA LYS A 193 0.95 10.40 10.38
C LYS A 193 1.28 11.22 9.12
N LEU A 194 1.02 10.67 7.94
CA LEU A 194 1.21 11.32 6.64
C LEU A 194 0.00 12.14 6.20
N LYS A 195 -1.18 11.84 6.77
CA LYS A 195 -2.46 12.44 6.39
C LYS A 195 -2.40 13.95 6.40
N ASP A 196 -2.78 14.57 5.28
CA ASP A 196 -2.84 16.02 5.04
C ASP A 196 -1.51 16.79 5.20
N LYS A 197 -0.41 16.07 5.45
CA LYS A 197 0.92 16.66 5.65
C LYS A 197 1.80 16.63 4.39
N ILE A 198 1.60 15.66 3.51
CA ILE A 198 2.39 15.44 2.30
C ILE A 198 1.49 15.40 1.06
N PHE A 199 2.06 15.64 -0.12
CA PHE A 199 1.37 15.34 -1.38
C PHE A 199 1.39 13.83 -1.64
N GLY A 200 0.33 13.30 -2.27
CA GLY A 200 0.24 11.87 -2.55
C GLY A 200 1.41 11.34 -3.39
N ILE A 201 1.92 12.15 -4.32
CA ILE A 201 3.09 11.81 -5.14
C ILE A 201 4.40 11.75 -4.31
N GLU A 202 4.51 12.48 -3.20
CA GLU A 202 5.66 12.39 -2.29
C GLU A 202 5.69 11.06 -1.51
N ASN A 203 4.53 10.38 -1.41
CA ASN A 203 4.41 9.02 -0.84
C ASN A 203 4.74 7.91 -1.84
N ASN A 204 5.39 8.25 -2.95
CA ASN A 204 5.82 7.31 -3.99
C ASN A 204 4.69 6.51 -4.65
N LEU A 205 3.46 7.01 -4.60
CA LEU A 205 2.29 6.30 -5.13
C LEU A 205 2.36 6.09 -6.65
N ASP A 206 3.10 6.94 -7.36
CA ASP A 206 3.38 6.78 -8.79
C ASP A 206 4.24 5.53 -9.05
N GLU A 207 5.38 5.44 -8.38
CA GLU A 207 6.33 4.33 -8.50
C GLU A 207 5.76 3.01 -7.98
N LEU A 208 4.86 3.08 -7.00
CA LEU A 208 4.16 1.93 -6.43
C LEU A 208 2.86 1.57 -7.17
N GLY A 209 2.61 2.18 -8.33
CA GLY A 209 1.44 1.88 -9.15
C GLY A 209 0.09 2.30 -8.51
N GLY A 210 0.11 3.25 -7.59
CA GLY A 210 -1.08 3.75 -6.89
C GLY A 210 -1.83 4.89 -7.59
N ILE A 211 -1.26 5.45 -8.67
CA ILE A 211 -1.86 6.55 -9.45
C ILE A 211 -1.87 6.18 -10.93
N ASP A 212 -3.00 6.34 -11.59
CA ASP A 212 -3.08 6.27 -13.04
C ASP A 212 -3.24 7.68 -13.62
N PHE A 213 -2.18 8.18 -14.27
CA PHE A 213 -2.19 9.50 -14.90
C PHE A 213 -2.93 9.53 -16.24
N LYS A 214 -3.32 8.37 -16.77
CA LYS A 214 -4.07 8.25 -18.04
C LYS A 214 -5.58 8.10 -17.83
N LYS A 215 -6.03 7.86 -16.60
CA LYS A 215 -7.47 7.80 -16.31
C LYS A 215 -8.13 9.17 -16.47
N GLY A 216 -9.46 9.18 -16.62
CA GLY A 216 -10.27 10.40 -16.62
C GLY A 216 -10.21 11.16 -15.29
N CYS A 217 -10.98 12.26 -15.22
CA CYS A 217 -10.97 13.17 -14.07
C CYS A 217 -11.33 12.46 -12.75
N TYR A 218 -10.59 12.78 -11.71
CA TYR A 218 -10.91 12.42 -10.33
C TYR A 218 -10.55 13.59 -9.40
N ILE A 219 -11.02 13.55 -8.16
CA ILE A 219 -10.74 14.61 -7.18
C ILE A 219 -9.24 14.81 -7.03
N CYS A 220 -8.76 16.07 -7.21
CA CYS A 220 -7.36 16.52 -7.08
C CYS A 220 -6.37 16.11 -8.19
N GLN A 221 -6.83 15.52 -9.28
CA GLN A 221 -5.95 15.10 -10.39
C GLN A 221 -5.07 16.24 -10.91
N GLU A 222 -5.62 17.47 -11.01
CA GLU A 222 -4.90 18.62 -11.59
C GLU A 222 -3.56 18.90 -10.85
N ASN A 223 -3.59 18.99 -9.53
CA ASN A 223 -2.38 19.25 -8.74
C ASN A 223 -1.36 18.12 -8.84
N THR A 224 -1.83 16.87 -8.77
CA THR A 224 -0.99 15.67 -8.88
C THR A 224 -0.32 15.58 -10.25
N SER A 225 -1.09 15.76 -11.32
CA SER A 225 -0.58 15.77 -12.70
C SER A 225 0.39 16.94 -12.96
N ARG A 226 0.11 18.12 -12.41
CA ARG A 226 1.00 19.30 -12.54
C ARG A 226 2.36 19.05 -11.89
N ILE A 227 2.42 18.42 -10.72
CA ILE A 227 3.70 18.07 -10.06
C ILE A 227 4.47 17.07 -10.92
N LYS A 228 3.81 16.03 -11.43
CA LYS A 228 4.40 15.00 -12.30
C LYS A 228 4.95 15.59 -13.60
N LEU A 229 4.11 16.31 -14.35
CA LEU A 229 4.46 16.87 -15.67
C LEU A 229 5.61 17.91 -15.61
N ARG A 230 5.67 18.67 -14.52
CA ARG A 230 6.73 19.68 -14.33
C ARG A 230 8.01 19.09 -13.74
N ASN A 231 8.06 17.79 -13.49
CA ASN A 231 9.18 17.11 -12.80
C ASN A 231 9.61 17.85 -11.51
N LYS A 232 8.61 18.35 -10.74
CA LYS A 232 8.83 19.20 -9.56
C LYS A 232 8.84 18.44 -8.24
N LEU A 233 8.97 17.10 -8.29
CA LEU A 233 9.07 16.31 -7.09
C LEU A 233 10.40 16.59 -6.40
N ARG A 234 10.33 17.32 -5.30
CA ARG A 234 11.52 17.76 -4.54
C ARG A 234 11.79 16.91 -3.31
N ARG A 235 10.78 16.18 -2.86
CA ARG A 235 10.84 15.36 -1.63
C ARG A 235 10.15 14.04 -1.84
N ARG A 236 10.62 13.00 -1.13
CA ARG A 236 10.05 11.65 -1.12
C ARG A 236 10.05 11.07 0.28
N ILE A 237 9.08 10.20 0.53
CA ILE A 237 9.10 9.34 1.72
C ILE A 237 10.11 8.21 1.50
N LEU A 238 11.12 8.14 2.36
CA LEU A 238 12.16 7.10 2.30
C LEU A 238 12.36 6.42 3.65
N PRO A 239 12.74 5.13 3.65
CA PRO A 239 13.03 4.41 4.89
C PRO A 239 14.30 4.95 5.55
N VAL A 240 14.20 5.19 6.84
CA VAL A 240 15.31 5.71 7.68
C VAL A 240 15.68 4.65 8.70
N LYS A 241 16.84 4.01 8.51
CA LYS A 241 17.35 3.00 9.42
C LYS A 241 18.10 3.67 10.58
N LYS A 242 17.67 3.37 11.81
CA LYS A 242 18.36 3.79 13.04
C LYS A 242 19.71 3.09 13.15
N ILE A 243 20.77 3.85 13.45
CA ILE A 243 22.13 3.35 13.77
C ILE A 243 22.31 3.43 15.29
N SER A 244 22.06 4.60 15.88
CA SER A 244 22.17 4.81 17.34
C SER A 244 21.21 5.89 17.82
N GLY A 245 20.96 5.94 19.13
CA GLY A 245 20.04 6.91 19.74
C GLY A 245 18.56 6.55 19.56
N GLU A 246 17.66 7.51 19.80
CA GLU A 246 16.21 7.35 19.62
C GLU A 246 15.70 8.36 18.57
N ILE A 247 14.79 7.89 17.71
CA ILE A 247 14.19 8.67 16.62
C ILE A 247 12.77 9.08 17.03
N TYR A 248 12.44 10.35 16.84
CA TYR A 248 11.12 10.91 17.12
C TYR A 248 10.53 11.58 15.87
N GLU A 249 9.20 11.67 15.84
CA GLU A 249 8.50 12.39 14.78
C GLU A 249 8.93 13.87 14.76
N ASN A 250 9.19 14.39 13.57
CA ASN A 250 9.74 15.72 13.25
C ASN A 250 11.22 15.92 13.56
N ASP A 251 11.96 14.92 14.02
CA ASP A 251 13.41 15.01 14.07
C ASP A 251 13.99 15.38 12.70
N ILE A 252 14.87 16.41 12.68
CA ILE A 252 15.50 16.91 11.45
C ILE A 252 16.70 16.04 11.10
N ILE A 253 16.74 15.60 9.84
CA ILE A 253 17.89 14.87 9.28
C ILE A 253 18.80 15.86 8.56
N LYS A 254 20.10 15.80 8.89
CA LYS A 254 21.10 16.70 8.34
C LYS A 254 22.24 15.95 7.64
N TYR A 255 22.71 16.55 6.56
CA TYR A 255 23.92 16.19 5.84
C TYR A 255 24.83 17.41 5.76
N LYS A 256 26.07 17.33 6.30
CA LYS A 256 27.02 18.48 6.38
C LYS A 256 26.33 19.75 6.92
N ASP A 257 25.61 19.63 8.06
CA ASP A 257 24.82 20.69 8.70
C ASP A 257 23.62 21.23 7.92
N MET A 258 23.44 20.81 6.69
CA MET A 258 22.28 21.17 5.87
C MET A 258 21.10 20.26 6.16
N GLU A 259 19.91 20.83 6.36
CA GLU A 259 18.67 20.08 6.49
C GLU A 259 18.30 19.42 5.16
N ILE A 260 18.26 18.08 5.14
CA ILE A 260 17.88 17.28 3.97
C ILE A 260 16.51 16.61 4.12
N GLY A 261 15.92 16.65 5.29
CA GLY A 261 14.58 16.08 5.54
C GLY A 261 14.24 15.99 7.01
N LYS A 262 13.09 15.38 7.28
CA LYS A 262 12.62 15.14 8.64
C LYS A 262 11.89 13.81 8.77
N ILE A 263 11.87 13.25 9.96
CA ILE A 263 11.10 12.05 10.29
C ILE A 263 9.60 12.37 10.26
N VAL A 264 8.82 11.58 9.56
CA VAL A 264 7.35 11.70 9.49
C VAL A 264 6.63 10.49 10.06
N ILE A 265 7.26 9.32 10.06
CA ILE A 265 6.85 8.12 10.79
C ILE A 265 8.07 7.70 11.61
N ASP A 266 7.94 7.63 12.94
CA ASP A 266 9.04 7.28 13.85
C ASP A 266 9.05 5.78 14.22
N LYS A 267 7.89 5.15 14.39
CA LYS A 267 7.73 3.79 14.91
C LYS A 267 6.67 3.01 14.12
N PRO A 268 6.76 1.67 14.06
CA PRO A 268 7.89 0.80 14.46
C PRO A 268 9.04 0.85 13.45
N TYR A 269 8.79 1.28 12.20
CA TYR A 269 9.74 1.46 11.11
C TYR A 269 9.75 2.92 10.71
N SER A 270 10.92 3.56 10.77
CA SER A 270 10.99 5.01 10.59
C SER A 270 11.04 5.37 9.10
N PHE A 271 10.24 6.36 8.72
CA PHE A 271 10.26 6.96 7.39
C PHE A 271 10.45 8.48 7.50
N GLY A 272 11.29 9.02 6.63
CA GLY A 272 11.54 10.45 6.52
C GLY A 272 11.00 11.03 5.22
N LEU A 273 10.55 12.27 5.26
CA LEU A 273 10.28 13.09 4.08
C LEU A 273 11.58 13.75 3.68
N ILE A 274 12.24 13.23 2.64
CA ILE A 274 13.63 13.52 2.27
C ILE A 274 13.67 14.34 0.99
N LYS A 275 14.51 15.38 0.94
CA LYS A 275 14.86 16.11 -0.29
C LYS A 275 15.58 15.19 -1.27
N VAL A 276 15.28 15.30 -2.56
CA VAL A 276 15.85 14.42 -3.59
C VAL A 276 16.59 15.18 -4.69
N VAL A 277 16.52 16.51 -4.71
CA VAL A 277 17.06 17.35 -5.79
C VAL A 277 18.19 18.26 -5.31
N ASP A 278 18.04 18.90 -4.17
CA ASP A 278 19.00 19.87 -3.66
C ASP A 278 19.15 19.74 -2.13
N PRO A 279 20.24 19.11 -1.65
CA PRO A 279 21.30 18.41 -2.43
C PRO A 279 20.78 17.15 -3.15
N ASP A 280 21.53 16.63 -4.15
CA ASP A 280 21.18 15.37 -4.83
C ASP A 280 21.21 14.23 -3.82
N ILE A 281 20.15 13.42 -3.81
CA ILE A 281 20.03 12.28 -2.92
C ILE A 281 21.21 11.31 -2.99
N LYS A 282 21.88 11.22 -4.14
CA LYS A 282 23.06 10.36 -4.36
C LYS A 282 24.23 10.74 -3.44
N GLU A 283 24.31 11.98 -2.96
CA GLU A 283 25.39 12.45 -2.09
C GLU A 283 25.28 11.90 -0.66
N PHE A 284 24.07 11.59 -0.18
CA PHE A 284 23.85 11.25 1.22
C PHE A 284 23.08 9.93 1.45
N ILE A 285 22.66 9.25 0.40
CA ILE A 285 22.00 7.95 0.55
C ILE A 285 23.01 6.88 1.01
N ASN A 286 22.54 5.99 1.89
CA ASN A 286 23.33 4.89 2.44
C ASN A 286 24.57 5.30 3.26
N ILE A 287 24.73 6.55 3.67
CA ILE A 287 25.77 7.01 4.61
C ILE A 287 25.16 7.32 5.99
N GLU A 288 26.02 7.49 6.99
CA GLU A 288 25.62 7.93 8.32
C GLU A 288 25.29 9.42 8.34
N LEU A 289 24.14 9.76 8.91
CA LEU A 289 23.59 11.12 8.98
C LEU A 289 23.20 11.45 10.41
N SER A 290 23.20 12.72 10.78
CA SER A 290 22.64 13.18 12.05
C SER A 290 21.11 13.34 11.95
N CYS A 291 20.40 12.96 13.03
CA CYS A 291 18.95 13.07 13.14
C CYS A 291 18.59 13.40 14.60
N GLY A 292 18.38 14.68 14.92
CA GLY A 292 18.30 15.13 16.31
C GLY A 292 19.56 14.72 17.07
N THR A 293 19.42 13.96 18.15
CA THR A 293 20.52 13.40 18.94
C THR A 293 20.98 12.01 18.46
N SER A 294 20.36 11.50 17.39
CA SER A 294 20.55 10.14 16.87
C SER A 294 21.39 10.11 15.62
N LYS A 295 21.88 8.91 15.27
CA LYS A 295 22.50 8.60 14.00
C LYS A 295 21.59 7.68 13.17
N VAL A 296 21.43 8.01 11.90
CA VAL A 296 20.55 7.30 10.97
C VAL A 296 21.20 7.07 9.63
N LYS A 297 20.59 6.20 8.83
CA LYS A 297 20.95 5.95 7.44
C LYS A 297 19.69 5.93 6.60
N ILE A 298 19.63 6.71 5.52
CA ILE A 298 18.55 6.64 4.55
C ILE A 298 18.83 5.47 3.62
N LEU A 299 17.88 4.53 3.51
CA LEU A 299 17.99 3.40 2.59
C LEU A 299 17.49 3.80 1.20
N LYS A 300 18.16 3.31 0.14
CA LYS A 300 17.70 3.46 -1.24
C LYS A 300 16.84 2.26 -1.64
N PRO A 301 15.52 2.40 -1.84
CA PRO A 301 14.72 1.37 -2.46
C PRO A 301 15.12 1.13 -3.92
N GLU A 302 14.91 -0.11 -4.43
CA GLU A 302 15.28 -0.49 -5.81
C GLU A 302 14.54 0.31 -6.88
N TRP A 303 13.32 0.77 -6.59
CA TRP A 303 12.49 1.56 -7.51
C TRP A 303 12.91 3.04 -7.63
N ILE A 304 13.85 3.54 -6.81
CA ILE A 304 14.48 4.86 -6.99
C ILE A 304 15.62 4.71 -7.98
N VAL A 305 15.45 5.31 -9.14
CA VAL A 305 16.47 5.37 -10.20
C VAL A 305 17.50 6.46 -9.91
#